data_338646f784a628ac83fbe4f6b923f639
#
_entry.id   338646f784a628ac83fbe4f6b923f639
#
_cell.length_a   1.000
_cell.length_b   1.000
_cell.length_c   1.000
_cell.angle_alpha   90.00
_cell.angle_beta   90.00
_cell.angle_gamma   90.00
#
_symmetry.space_group_name_H-M   'P 1'
#
loop_
_entity.id
_entity.type
_entity.pdbx_description
1 polymer ?
#
loop_
_entity_poly.entity_id
_entity_poly.type
_entity_poly.pdbx_seq_one_letter_code
_entity_poly.pdbx_strand_id
1 'polypeptide(L)'
;MSGVVLIFLIVLFIKHAFADLAIQRLFPSDKTQYLNKNAHTHYFHHGVGTFLAGLIIDVKFAFLIGFLDYLIHWHVDYYKSLVRRHYGWTDRDLKFWILQSFDQVLHYLTYILFVLLVLQFYV
;
A
#
# COMPACT_ATOMS: atom_id res chain seq x y z
N MET A 1 -2.86 14.04 19.24
CA MET A 1 -3.59 13.22 18.25
C MET A 1 -4.71 12.50 18.99
N SER A 2 -5.91 12.46 18.42
CA SER A 2 -7.04 11.76 19.07
C SER A 2 -6.81 10.25 19.02
N GLY A 3 -7.47 9.53 19.97
CA GLY A 3 -7.41 8.07 19.99
C GLY A 3 -7.95 7.41 18.72
N VAL A 4 -8.95 8.03 18.09
CA VAL A 4 -9.53 7.55 16.82
C VAL A 4 -8.50 7.61 15.69
N VAL A 5 -7.75 8.70 15.58
CA VAL A 5 -6.71 8.86 14.56
C VAL A 5 -5.59 7.85 14.78
N LEU A 6 -5.21 7.61 16.03
CA LEU A 6 -4.19 6.61 16.35
C LEU A 6 -4.67 5.20 15.98
N ILE A 7 -5.91 4.84 16.29
CA ILE A 7 -6.49 3.54 15.91
C ILE A 7 -6.52 3.40 14.39
N PHE A 8 -6.94 4.45 13.67
CA PHE A 8 -6.93 4.46 12.21
C PHE A 8 -5.53 4.16 11.65
N LEU A 9 -4.49 4.83 12.17
CA LEU A 9 -3.11 4.60 11.73
C LEU A 9 -2.64 3.16 12.04
N ILE A 10 -2.94 2.65 13.24
CA ILE A 10 -2.58 1.28 13.62
C ILE A 10 -3.25 0.27 12.69
N VAL A 11 -4.52 0.45 12.36
CA VAL A 11 -5.24 -0.43 11.44
C VAL A 11 -4.62 -0.40 10.04
N LEU A 12 -4.21 0.78 9.56
CA LEU A 12 -3.49 0.89 8.29
C LEU A 12 -2.19 0.09 8.27
N PHE A 13 -1.39 0.16 9.33
CA PHE A 13 -0.14 -0.61 9.41
C PHE A 13 -0.39 -2.11 9.50
N ILE A 14 -1.38 -2.53 10.27
CA ILE A 14 -1.74 -3.96 10.41
C ILE A 14 -2.20 -4.50 9.05
N LYS A 15 -3.12 -3.81 8.36
CA LYS A 15 -3.61 -4.27 7.05
C LYS A 15 -2.47 -4.33 6.02
N HIS A 16 -1.53 -3.37 6.08
CA HIS A 16 -0.40 -3.35 5.16
C HIS A 16 0.47 -4.59 5.33
N ALA A 17 0.82 -4.94 6.58
CA ALA A 17 1.63 -6.10 6.87
C ALA A 17 0.98 -7.39 6.36
N PHE A 18 -0.32 -7.59 6.63
CA PHE A 18 -1.03 -8.79 6.18
C PHE A 18 -1.18 -8.84 4.66
N ALA A 19 -1.52 -7.72 4.02
CA ALA A 19 -1.68 -7.67 2.57
C ALA A 19 -0.35 -7.89 1.83
N ASP A 20 0.73 -7.26 2.29
CA ASP A 20 2.04 -7.36 1.63
C ASP A 20 2.77 -8.67 1.91
N LEU A 21 2.54 -9.31 3.03
CA LEU A 21 3.25 -10.54 3.41
C LEU A 21 2.37 -11.78 3.24
N ALA A 22 1.35 -11.94 4.10
CA ALA A 22 0.57 -13.17 4.15
C ALA A 22 -0.33 -13.37 2.92
N ILE A 23 -1.15 -12.38 2.60
CA ILE A 23 -2.15 -12.49 1.53
C ILE A 23 -1.48 -12.49 0.16
N GLN A 24 -0.47 -11.65 -0.05
CA GLN A 24 0.26 -11.58 -1.33
C GLN A 24 0.84 -12.94 -1.74
N ARG A 25 1.29 -13.75 -0.80
CA ARG A 25 1.85 -15.07 -1.09
C ARG A 25 0.86 -16.04 -1.71
N LEU A 26 -0.44 -15.83 -1.50
CA LEU A 26 -1.50 -16.67 -2.06
C LEU A 26 -1.76 -16.37 -3.55
N PHE A 27 -1.28 -15.22 -4.05
CA PHE A 27 -1.51 -14.75 -5.41
C PHE A 27 -0.21 -14.33 -6.07
N PRO A 28 0.70 -15.28 -6.41
CA PRO A 28 1.94 -14.96 -7.11
C PRO A 28 1.65 -14.18 -8.39
N SER A 29 2.42 -13.09 -8.62
CA SER A 29 2.13 -12.18 -9.71
C SER A 29 3.40 -11.66 -10.38
N ASP A 30 3.26 -11.23 -11.64
CA ASP A 30 4.29 -10.47 -12.35
C ASP A 30 3.91 -8.99 -12.34
N LYS A 31 4.47 -8.24 -11.41
CA LYS A 31 4.21 -6.79 -11.25
C LYS A 31 4.89 -5.95 -12.33
N THR A 32 5.74 -6.55 -13.18
CA THR A 32 6.31 -5.85 -14.34
C THR A 32 5.30 -5.71 -15.48
N GLN A 33 4.19 -6.45 -15.42
CA GLN A 33 3.08 -6.31 -16.34
C GLN A 33 2.05 -5.35 -15.75
N TYR A 34 1.80 -4.25 -16.46
CA TYR A 34 0.95 -3.16 -15.96
C TYR A 34 -0.47 -3.61 -15.59
N LEU A 35 -1.06 -4.54 -16.35
CA LEU A 35 -2.40 -5.07 -16.16
C LEU A 35 -2.41 -6.54 -15.73
N ASN A 36 -1.41 -7.01 -15.00
CA ASN A 36 -1.37 -8.37 -14.50
C ASN A 36 -2.50 -8.63 -13.51
N LYS A 37 -3.31 -9.66 -13.75
CA LYS A 37 -4.50 -9.95 -12.95
C LYS A 37 -4.20 -10.16 -11.47
N ASN A 38 -3.18 -10.98 -11.16
CA ASN A 38 -2.83 -11.28 -9.77
C ASN A 38 -2.20 -10.07 -9.07
N ALA A 39 -1.43 -9.25 -9.81
CA ALA A 39 -0.90 -8.00 -9.27
C ALA A 39 -2.04 -7.05 -8.90
N HIS A 40 -3.05 -6.88 -9.76
CA HIS A 40 -4.23 -6.07 -9.47
C HIS A 40 -5.06 -6.63 -8.32
N THR A 41 -5.13 -7.94 -8.16
CA THR A 41 -5.74 -8.57 -6.98
C THR A 41 -5.04 -8.11 -5.70
N HIS A 42 -3.71 -8.06 -5.69
CA HIS A 42 -2.92 -7.55 -4.57
C HIS A 42 -3.23 -6.07 -4.28
N TYR A 43 -3.25 -5.22 -5.33
CA TYR A 43 -3.57 -3.80 -5.17
C TYR A 43 -5.00 -3.60 -4.66
N PHE A 44 -5.93 -4.41 -5.13
CA PHE A 44 -7.31 -4.41 -4.67
C PHE A 44 -7.42 -4.77 -3.18
N HIS A 45 -6.68 -5.78 -2.72
CA HIS A 45 -6.63 -6.13 -1.31
C HIS A 45 -6.15 -4.96 -0.44
N HIS A 46 -5.13 -4.22 -0.90
CA HIS A 46 -4.68 -3.01 -0.21
C HIS A 46 -5.77 -1.94 -0.19
N GLY A 47 -6.42 -1.70 -1.31
CA GLY A 47 -7.50 -0.73 -1.42
C GLY A 47 -8.68 -1.05 -0.50
N VAL A 48 -9.12 -2.31 -0.48
CA VAL A 48 -10.20 -2.78 0.40
C VAL A 48 -9.81 -2.65 1.87
N GLY A 49 -8.60 -3.04 2.23
CA GLY A 49 -8.10 -2.91 3.61
C GLY A 49 -8.08 -1.45 4.07
N THR A 50 -7.63 -0.54 3.21
CA THR A 50 -7.63 0.89 3.49
C THR A 50 -9.03 1.47 3.54
N PHE A 51 -9.94 1.01 2.67
CA PHE A 51 -11.37 1.36 2.76
C PHE A 51 -11.95 0.98 4.12
N LEU A 52 -11.72 -0.25 4.57
CA LEU A 52 -12.22 -0.71 5.86
C LEU A 52 -11.65 0.12 7.03
N ALA A 53 -10.36 0.46 6.98
CA ALA A 53 -9.75 1.36 7.96
C ALA A 53 -10.40 2.75 7.91
N GLY A 54 -10.66 3.27 6.73
CA GLY A 54 -11.30 4.58 6.54
C GLY A 54 -12.70 4.68 7.12
N LEU A 55 -13.44 3.56 7.21
CA LEU A 55 -14.76 3.54 7.82
C LEU A 55 -14.74 3.97 9.30
N ILE A 56 -13.60 3.87 9.97
CA ILE A 56 -13.44 4.39 11.34
C ILE A 56 -13.66 5.91 11.38
N ILE A 57 -13.36 6.59 10.28
CA ILE A 57 -13.45 8.05 10.15
C ILE A 57 -14.78 8.47 9.52
N ASP A 58 -15.01 8.05 8.26
CA ASP A 58 -16.18 8.45 7.47
C ASP A 58 -16.29 7.60 6.22
N VAL A 59 -17.52 7.29 5.79
CA VAL A 59 -17.78 6.44 4.62
C VAL A 59 -17.24 7.05 3.33
N LYS A 60 -17.48 8.34 3.09
CA LYS A 60 -17.00 9.02 1.87
C LYS A 60 -15.47 9.07 1.83
N PHE A 61 -14.86 9.37 2.96
CA PHE A 61 -13.41 9.35 3.11
C PHE A 61 -12.84 7.94 2.86
N ALA A 62 -13.51 6.89 3.37
CA ALA A 62 -13.12 5.51 3.15
C ALA A 62 -13.03 5.15 1.67
N PHE A 63 -14.03 5.53 0.86
CA PHE A 63 -14.00 5.33 -0.59
C PHE A 63 -12.84 6.08 -1.25
N LEU A 64 -12.62 7.33 -0.86
CA LEU A 64 -11.54 8.15 -1.41
C LEU A 64 -10.17 7.51 -1.16
N ILE A 65 -9.85 7.20 0.10
CA ILE A 65 -8.52 6.66 0.43
C ILE A 65 -8.32 5.23 -0.05
N GLY A 66 -9.39 4.42 -0.08
CA GLY A 66 -9.32 3.07 -0.66
C GLY A 66 -8.95 3.10 -2.13
N PHE A 67 -9.57 3.98 -2.89
CA PHE A 67 -9.27 4.18 -4.31
C PHE A 67 -7.86 4.75 -4.52
N LEU A 68 -7.46 5.75 -3.73
CA LEU A 68 -6.12 6.33 -3.79
C LEU A 68 -5.05 5.30 -3.45
N ASP A 69 -5.26 4.49 -2.43
CA ASP A 69 -4.29 3.46 -2.05
C ASP A 69 -4.15 2.40 -3.15
N TYR A 70 -5.25 1.98 -3.77
CA TYR A 70 -5.22 1.10 -4.94
C TYR A 70 -4.34 1.67 -6.05
N LEU A 71 -4.55 2.92 -6.43
CA LEU A 71 -3.78 3.58 -7.50
C LEU A 71 -2.31 3.75 -7.13
N ILE A 72 -2.02 4.20 -5.92
CA ILE A 72 -0.65 4.44 -5.46
C ILE A 72 0.10 3.12 -5.35
N HIS A 73 -0.51 2.09 -4.75
CA HIS A 73 0.09 0.76 -4.64
C HIS A 73 0.43 0.17 -6.00
N TRP A 74 -0.52 0.24 -6.93
CA TRP A 74 -0.33 -0.21 -8.30
C TRP A 74 0.91 0.41 -8.94
N HIS A 75 1.01 1.74 -8.90
CA HIS A 75 2.09 2.44 -9.60
C HIS A 75 3.44 2.30 -8.88
N VAL A 76 3.46 2.36 -7.57
CA VAL A 76 4.70 2.17 -6.80
C VAL A 76 5.26 0.76 -7.04
N ASP A 77 4.43 -0.27 -6.92
CA ASP A 77 4.87 -1.65 -7.11
C ASP A 77 5.27 -1.92 -8.57
N TYR A 78 4.54 -1.36 -9.51
CA TYR A 78 4.86 -1.48 -10.94
C TYR A 78 6.23 -0.88 -11.28
N TYR A 79 6.47 0.38 -10.91
CA TYR A 79 7.73 1.04 -11.21
C TYR A 79 8.91 0.42 -10.46
N LYS A 80 8.72 0.05 -9.20
CA LYS A 80 9.74 -0.70 -8.45
C LYS A 80 10.12 -2.00 -9.20
N SER A 81 9.14 -2.74 -9.66
CA SER A 81 9.36 -4.02 -10.36
C SER A 81 10.07 -3.81 -11.70
N LEU A 82 9.77 -2.73 -12.42
CA LEU A 82 10.50 -2.38 -13.65
C LEU A 82 11.97 -2.05 -13.37
N VAL A 83 12.25 -1.28 -12.33
CA VAL A 83 13.63 -0.94 -11.92
C VAL A 83 14.40 -2.20 -11.57
N ARG A 84 13.82 -3.05 -10.74
CA ARG A 84 14.42 -4.32 -10.33
C ARG A 84 14.75 -5.19 -11.54
N ARG A 85 13.81 -5.32 -12.48
CA ARG A 85 14.02 -6.12 -13.70
C ARG A 85 15.09 -5.51 -14.59
N HIS A 86 15.10 -4.19 -14.76
CA HIS A 86 16.08 -3.50 -15.61
C HIS A 86 17.51 -3.76 -15.16
N TYR A 87 17.77 -3.75 -13.85
CA TYR A 87 19.10 -4.00 -13.29
C TYR A 87 19.37 -5.47 -12.99
N GLY A 88 18.38 -6.34 -13.12
CA GLY A 88 18.52 -7.77 -12.82
C GLY A 88 18.77 -8.10 -11.35
N TRP A 89 18.36 -7.22 -10.42
CA TRP A 89 18.57 -7.45 -9.00
C TRP A 89 17.68 -8.56 -8.46
N THR A 90 18.27 -9.42 -7.65
CA THR A 90 17.59 -10.53 -6.96
C THR A 90 17.70 -10.35 -5.44
N ASP A 91 17.00 -11.20 -4.68
CA ASP A 91 17.05 -11.21 -3.21
C ASP A 91 18.45 -11.50 -2.64
N ARG A 92 19.42 -11.86 -3.49
CA ARG A 92 20.84 -12.02 -3.12
C ARG A 92 21.62 -10.70 -3.21
N ASP A 93 21.04 -9.66 -3.79
CA ASP A 93 21.70 -8.36 -4.00
C ASP A 93 21.27 -7.36 -2.94
N LEU A 94 22.21 -6.62 -2.36
CA LEU A 94 21.90 -5.56 -1.40
C LEU A 94 21.00 -4.48 -2.03
N LYS A 95 21.22 -4.15 -3.30
CA LYS A 95 20.43 -3.14 -4.02
C LYS A 95 18.96 -3.52 -4.14
N PHE A 96 18.64 -4.80 -4.27
CA PHE A 96 17.27 -5.29 -4.21
C PHE A 96 16.60 -4.90 -2.88
N TRP A 97 17.28 -5.13 -1.75
CA TRP A 97 16.74 -4.83 -0.43
C TRP A 97 16.64 -3.33 -0.15
N ILE A 98 17.57 -2.54 -0.69
CA ILE A 98 17.49 -1.08 -0.64
C ILE A 98 16.24 -0.61 -1.41
N LEU A 99 16.00 -1.14 -2.61
CA LEU A 99 14.81 -0.81 -3.41
C LEU A 99 13.51 -1.22 -2.68
N GLN A 100 13.49 -2.40 -2.06
CA GLN A 100 12.37 -2.86 -1.24
C GLN A 100 12.12 -1.94 -0.05
N SER A 101 13.18 -1.42 0.56
CA SER A 101 13.07 -0.48 1.69
C SER A 101 12.44 0.84 1.25
N PHE A 102 12.85 1.39 0.10
CA PHE A 102 12.23 2.59 -0.47
C PHE A 102 10.75 2.36 -0.80
N ASP A 103 10.42 1.21 -1.34
CA ASP A 103 9.04 0.80 -1.61
C ASP A 103 8.18 0.87 -0.33
N GLN A 104 8.67 0.28 0.75
CA GLN A 104 7.95 0.29 2.04
C GLN A 104 7.81 1.72 2.59
N VAL A 105 8.86 2.54 2.51
CA VAL A 105 8.80 3.94 2.94
C VAL A 105 7.74 4.72 2.16
N LEU A 106 7.64 4.54 0.86
CA LEU A 106 6.62 5.21 0.04
C LEU A 106 5.20 4.81 0.47
N HIS A 107 4.97 3.55 0.80
CA HIS A 107 3.67 3.10 1.32
C HIS A 107 3.37 3.70 2.70
N TYR A 108 4.36 3.76 3.59
CA TYR A 108 4.18 4.39 4.91
C TYR A 108 3.89 5.89 4.77
N LEU A 109 4.56 6.59 3.87
CA LEU A 109 4.28 8.00 3.58
C LEU A 109 2.86 8.20 3.04
N THR A 110 2.34 7.26 2.26
CA THR A 110 0.94 7.27 1.81
C THR A 110 -0.02 7.24 3.00
N TYR A 111 0.25 6.39 3.99
CA TYR A 111 -0.58 6.31 5.21
C TYR A 111 -0.49 7.57 6.05
N ILE A 112 0.70 8.15 6.16
CA ILE A 112 0.86 9.46 6.82
C ILE A 112 0.05 10.53 6.10
N LEU A 113 0.05 10.54 4.76
CA LEU A 113 -0.81 11.44 3.99
C LEU A 113 -2.28 11.26 4.36
N PHE A 114 -2.77 10.03 4.47
CA PHE A 114 -4.16 9.78 4.87
C PHE A 114 -4.45 10.31 6.27
N VAL A 115 -3.52 10.14 7.21
CA VAL A 115 -3.65 10.72 8.56
C VAL A 115 -3.70 12.24 8.50
N LEU A 116 -2.86 12.87 7.71
CA LEU A 116 -2.87 14.33 7.55
C LEU A 116 -4.19 14.82 6.96
N LEU A 117 -4.78 14.09 6.03
CA LEU A 117 -6.11 14.41 5.50
C LEU A 117 -7.20 14.33 6.58
N VAL A 118 -7.12 13.31 7.46
CA VAL A 118 -8.05 13.22 8.60
C VAL A 118 -7.89 14.42 9.52
N LEU A 119 -6.66 14.77 9.86
CA LEU A 119 -6.38 15.91 10.74
C LEU A 119 -6.84 17.24 10.12
N GLN A 120 -6.75 17.37 8.80
CA GLN A 120 -7.16 18.58 8.08
C GLN A 120 -8.68 18.72 7.99
N PHE A 121 -9.41 17.65 7.74
CA PHE A 121 -10.82 17.72 7.36
C PHE A 121 -11.80 17.14 8.38
N TYR A 122 -11.35 16.38 9.37
CA TYR A 122 -12.22 15.66 10.30
C TYR A 122 -11.90 15.90 11.78
N VAL A 123 -10.85 16.65 12.05
CA VAL A 123 -10.42 16.93 13.45
C VAL A 123 -10.32 18.44 13.73
#